data_20a15e29db9af2cacb419ef7f42db1b2
#
_entry.id   20a15e29db9af2cacb419ef7f42db1b2
#
_cell.length_a   1.000
_cell.length_b   1.000
_cell.length_c   1.000
_cell.angle_alpha   90.00
_cell.angle_beta   90.00
_cell.angle_gamma   90.00
#
_symmetry.space_group_name_H-M   'P 1'
#
loop_
_entity.id
_entity.type
_entity.pdbx_description
1 polymer ?
#
loop_
_entity_poly.entity_id
_entity_poly.type
_entity_poly.pdbx_seq_one_letter_code
_entity_poly.pdbx_strand_id
1 'polypeptide(L)'
;MHVWMILRYWQVLPTATMSEYMPGNRSIIMPKKEDLKDWITGLVERFLAKSPLNNLQKKDGAPAWDEALVGFASGADPLFQEYKEYIGPFHWTPLEIYNQYHPESAATPEDLTVISWVLPQRKAVRDMNRKARKYPAEDWARVRIEGEKCNAGLRAHVANTLTDKGYPAVAPMLAPNWAWVKSKNYGYASSWSERHAAHAAGLGTFGLCDGLITPKGKALRIGSVVANIQVEPSIRSYNNHRAWCSFFVDGSCGKCIDRCPVRALTTAGHDKESCRQHLLASSKYVKKTYNYEGYGCGLCQVGVPCETRIPVKKAREAYEKGELPPPPPPLA
;
A
#
# COMPACT_ATOMS: atom_id res chain seq x y z
N MET A 1 21.76 18.88 9.54
CA MET A 1 20.77 18.85 10.64
C MET A 1 19.30 18.66 10.21
N HIS A 2 18.89 18.88 8.95
CA HIS A 2 17.48 18.78 8.52
C HIS A 2 17.02 17.37 8.08
N VAL A 3 17.91 16.44 7.84
CA VAL A 3 17.57 15.06 7.38
C VAL A 3 16.96 14.21 8.50
N TRP A 4 17.34 14.47 9.76
CA TRP A 4 16.84 13.75 10.94
C TRP A 4 15.40 14.09 11.33
N MET A 5 14.89 15.26 10.94
CA MET A 5 13.52 15.66 11.29
C MET A 5 12.45 14.90 10.50
N ILE A 6 12.75 14.52 9.25
CA ILE A 6 11.78 13.79 8.40
C ILE A 6 11.72 12.31 8.78
N LEU A 7 12.84 11.74 9.25
CA LEU A 7 12.86 10.36 9.78
C LEU A 7 12.12 10.23 11.12
N ARG A 8 12.08 11.29 11.94
CA ARG A 8 11.29 11.32 13.19
C ARG A 8 9.78 11.33 12.98
N TYR A 9 9.27 11.78 11.84
CA TYR A 9 7.83 11.74 11.55
C TYR A 9 7.27 10.32 11.43
N TRP A 10 8.12 9.32 11.22
CA TRP A 10 7.74 7.92 11.22
C TRP A 10 7.79 7.26 12.60
N GLN A 11 8.46 7.89 13.57
CA GLN A 11 8.66 7.35 14.93
C GLN A 11 7.80 8.01 15.99
N VAL A 12 7.06 9.07 15.69
CA VAL A 12 6.19 9.75 16.65
C VAL A 12 4.73 9.46 16.32
N LEU A 13 4.30 8.23 16.58
CA LEU A 13 2.95 8.04 17.10
C LEU A 13 3.06 8.33 18.59
N PRO A 14 2.24 9.24 19.17
CA PRO A 14 2.21 9.40 20.63
C PRO A 14 1.85 8.04 21.23
N THR A 15 2.56 7.67 22.29
CA THR A 15 2.21 6.58 23.22
C THR A 15 0.90 6.88 23.99
N ALA A 16 -0.01 7.65 23.42
CA ALA A 16 -1.37 7.74 23.90
C ALA A 16 -1.96 6.32 23.79
N THR A 17 -2.25 5.76 24.94
CA THR A 17 -2.88 4.44 25.06
C THR A 17 -4.11 4.42 24.16
N MET A 18 -4.12 3.49 23.20
CA MET A 18 -5.16 3.32 22.18
C MET A 18 -6.58 3.09 22.73
N SER A 19 -6.75 3.11 24.07
CA SER A 19 -8.04 2.97 24.75
C SER A 19 -8.98 4.16 24.55
N GLU A 20 -8.47 5.32 24.18
CA GLU A 20 -9.29 6.55 24.03
C GLU A 20 -10.02 6.65 22.67
N TYR A 21 -9.69 5.78 21.69
CA TYR A 21 -10.25 5.85 20.33
C TYR A 21 -11.22 4.70 19.99
N MET A 22 -11.63 3.90 20.97
CA MET A 22 -12.52 2.76 20.73
C MET A 22 -13.95 3.05 21.15
N PRO A 23 -14.95 2.98 20.25
CA PRO A 23 -16.34 2.81 20.67
C PRO A 23 -16.50 1.42 21.29
N GLY A 24 -17.12 1.39 22.47
CA GLY A 24 -17.28 0.27 23.38
C GLY A 24 -17.41 -1.15 22.77
N ASN A 25 -16.72 -2.04 23.42
CA ASN A 25 -16.63 -3.47 23.13
C ASN A 25 -18.01 -4.16 23.25
N ARG A 26 -18.82 -4.12 22.18
CA ARG A 26 -19.92 -5.09 22.04
C ARG A 26 -19.30 -6.41 21.65
N SER A 27 -19.68 -7.50 22.31
CA SER A 27 -19.26 -8.87 21.99
C SER A 27 -19.49 -9.16 20.50
N ILE A 28 -18.44 -9.03 19.72
CA ILE A 28 -18.46 -9.40 18.29
C ILE A 28 -18.46 -10.93 18.29
N ILE A 29 -19.57 -11.54 17.90
CA ILE A 29 -19.69 -12.98 17.69
C ILE A 29 -18.63 -13.40 16.67
N MET A 30 -17.88 -14.47 16.98
CA MET A 30 -16.88 -14.99 16.04
C MET A 30 -17.58 -15.49 14.77
N PRO A 31 -17.11 -15.06 13.57
CA PRO A 31 -17.64 -15.60 12.32
C PRO A 31 -17.28 -17.08 12.18
N LYS A 32 -18.09 -17.81 11.45
CA LYS A 32 -17.71 -19.15 10.96
C LYS A 32 -16.48 -19.02 10.05
N LYS A 33 -15.71 -20.10 9.89
CA LYS A 33 -14.50 -20.10 9.04
C LYS A 33 -14.80 -19.62 7.61
N GLU A 34 -15.97 -19.89 7.10
CA GLU A 34 -16.47 -19.50 5.77
C GLU A 34 -16.68 -17.98 5.62
N ASP A 35 -16.92 -17.28 6.74
CA ASP A 35 -17.22 -15.85 6.77
C ASP A 35 -16.01 -14.97 7.12
N LEU A 36 -14.80 -15.57 7.26
CA LEU A 36 -13.61 -14.84 7.73
C LEU A 36 -13.18 -13.72 6.76
N LYS A 37 -13.28 -13.95 5.46
CA LYS A 37 -12.98 -12.93 4.45
C LYS A 37 -13.85 -11.69 4.62
N ASP A 38 -15.15 -11.90 4.71
CA ASP A 38 -16.14 -10.82 4.82
C ASP A 38 -16.01 -10.10 6.17
N TRP A 39 -15.76 -10.86 7.23
CA TRP A 39 -15.55 -10.27 8.55
C TRP A 39 -14.30 -9.38 8.59
N ILE A 40 -13.15 -9.85 8.06
CA ILE A 40 -11.90 -9.09 8.00
C ILE A 40 -12.07 -7.88 7.08
N THR A 41 -12.68 -8.05 5.92
CA THR A 41 -13.00 -6.95 5.00
C THR A 41 -13.85 -5.90 5.70
N GLY A 42 -14.87 -6.34 6.44
CA GLY A 42 -15.71 -5.47 7.25
C GLY A 42 -14.97 -4.76 8.39
N LEU A 43 -13.87 -5.30 8.94
CA LEU A 43 -13.03 -4.55 9.90
C LEU A 43 -12.41 -3.32 9.24
N VAL A 44 -11.84 -3.50 8.05
CA VAL A 44 -11.22 -2.41 7.26
C VAL A 44 -12.26 -1.34 6.91
N GLU A 45 -13.39 -1.75 6.37
CA GLU A 45 -14.47 -0.84 5.94
C GLU A 45 -15.08 -0.06 7.11
N ARG A 46 -15.38 -0.74 8.21
CA ARG A 46 -15.92 -0.08 9.43
C ARG A 46 -14.93 0.91 10.03
N PHE A 47 -13.63 0.58 10.04
CA PHE A 47 -12.63 1.52 10.51
C PHE A 47 -12.61 2.77 9.64
N LEU A 48 -12.56 2.64 8.31
CA LEU A 48 -12.55 3.78 7.40
C LEU A 48 -13.81 4.64 7.50
N ALA A 49 -14.97 4.00 7.71
CA ALA A 49 -16.25 4.70 7.82
C ALA A 49 -16.41 5.48 9.14
N LYS A 50 -15.80 5.00 10.25
CA LYS A 50 -16.08 5.51 11.59
C LYS A 50 -14.90 6.20 12.27
N SER A 51 -13.67 5.92 11.81
CA SER A 51 -12.47 6.45 12.48
C SER A 51 -12.29 7.95 12.19
N PRO A 52 -12.08 8.77 13.22
CA PRO A 52 -11.75 10.19 13.05
C PRO A 52 -10.39 10.40 12.37
N LEU A 53 -9.57 9.35 12.25
CA LEU A 53 -8.29 9.39 11.53
C LEU A 53 -8.48 9.45 10.01
N ASN A 54 -9.63 9.00 9.47
CA ASN A 54 -9.92 9.14 8.05
C ASN A 54 -10.36 10.56 7.71
N ASN A 55 -9.46 11.53 7.91
CA ASN A 55 -9.73 12.95 7.77
C ASN A 55 -8.47 13.68 7.28
N LEU A 56 -8.64 14.63 6.36
CA LEU A 56 -7.55 15.46 5.82
C LEU A 56 -7.13 16.61 6.77
N GLN A 57 -7.75 16.71 7.95
CA GLN A 57 -7.55 17.81 8.88
C GLN A 57 -7.83 19.18 8.24
N LYS A 58 -8.91 19.24 7.48
CA LYS A 58 -9.46 20.46 6.88
C LYS A 58 -10.80 20.82 7.54
N LYS A 59 -11.21 22.08 7.39
CA LYS A 59 -12.46 22.60 7.98
C LYS A 59 -13.71 21.87 7.48
N ASP A 60 -13.67 21.32 6.26
CA ASP A 60 -14.77 20.58 5.66
C ASP A 60 -14.87 19.12 6.14
N GLY A 61 -13.94 18.67 6.99
CA GLY A 61 -13.92 17.31 7.51
C GLY A 61 -13.71 16.24 6.43
N ALA A 62 -13.20 16.60 5.23
CA ALA A 62 -13.05 15.68 4.10
C ALA A 62 -12.24 14.43 4.48
N PRO A 63 -12.74 13.22 4.21
CA PRO A 63 -11.98 12.00 4.47
C PRO A 63 -10.77 11.87 3.54
N ALA A 64 -9.72 11.19 4.05
CA ALA A 64 -8.48 10.98 3.30
C ALA A 64 -8.65 9.92 2.20
N TRP A 65 -9.41 8.86 2.46
CA TRP A 65 -9.52 7.67 1.62
C TRP A 65 -10.95 7.42 1.14
N ASP A 66 -11.03 6.80 -0.01
CA ASP A 66 -12.23 6.20 -0.58
C ASP A 66 -12.36 4.75 -0.09
N GLU A 67 -13.40 4.01 -0.55
CA GLU A 67 -13.62 2.60 -0.23
C GLU A 67 -12.39 1.75 -0.52
N ALA A 68 -12.00 0.91 0.44
CA ALA A 68 -10.87 0.01 0.30
C ALA A 68 -11.13 -1.15 -0.67
N LEU A 69 -10.03 -1.77 -1.16
CA LEU A 69 -10.02 -3.15 -1.63
C LEU A 69 -9.23 -3.97 -0.63
N VAL A 70 -9.69 -5.18 -0.31
CA VAL A 70 -9.01 -6.10 0.59
C VAL A 70 -8.68 -7.38 -0.16
N GLY A 71 -7.50 -7.92 0.07
CA GLY A 71 -7.04 -9.17 -0.52
C GLY A 71 -6.20 -9.99 0.46
N PHE A 72 -6.08 -11.27 0.18
CA PHE A 72 -5.49 -12.27 1.05
C PHE A 72 -4.47 -13.10 0.29
N ALA A 73 -3.32 -13.38 0.91
CA ALA A 73 -2.33 -14.31 0.38
C ALA A 73 -1.95 -15.32 1.49
N SER A 74 -1.70 -16.56 1.11
CA SER A 74 -1.09 -17.53 2.02
C SER A 74 0.31 -17.04 2.41
N GLY A 75 0.70 -17.23 3.67
CA GLY A 75 2.08 -16.99 4.11
C GLY A 75 3.10 -17.90 3.44
N ALA A 76 2.65 -19.05 2.92
CA ALA A 76 3.43 -20.01 2.15
C ALA A 76 3.51 -19.68 0.65
N ASP A 77 2.91 -18.58 0.18
CA ASP A 77 2.99 -18.21 -1.24
C ASP A 77 4.46 -18.03 -1.66
N PRO A 78 4.95 -18.74 -2.69
CA PRO A 78 6.35 -18.70 -3.11
C PRO A 78 6.84 -17.30 -3.50
N LEU A 79 5.95 -16.40 -3.88
CA LEU A 79 6.30 -15.01 -4.18
C LEU A 79 7.03 -14.32 -3.01
N PHE A 80 6.73 -14.67 -1.74
CA PHE A 80 7.43 -14.04 -0.62
C PHE A 80 8.91 -14.41 -0.56
N GLN A 81 9.25 -15.64 -0.92
CA GLN A 81 10.65 -16.05 -1.04
C GLN A 81 11.32 -15.42 -2.27
N GLU A 82 10.62 -15.38 -3.40
CA GLU A 82 11.11 -14.70 -4.60
C GLU A 82 11.38 -13.21 -4.34
N TYR A 83 10.51 -12.50 -3.62
CA TYR A 83 10.76 -11.10 -3.25
C TYR A 83 12.03 -10.93 -2.43
N LYS A 84 12.29 -11.85 -1.49
CA LYS A 84 13.52 -11.84 -0.69
C LYS A 84 14.76 -12.02 -1.56
N GLU A 85 14.72 -12.93 -2.51
CA GLU A 85 15.82 -13.17 -3.45
C GLU A 85 16.10 -11.95 -4.33
N TYR A 86 15.06 -11.34 -4.92
CA TYR A 86 15.20 -10.19 -5.81
C TYR A 86 15.52 -8.88 -5.08
N ILE A 87 14.90 -8.64 -3.93
CA ILE A 87 15.06 -7.38 -3.18
C ILE A 87 16.33 -7.43 -2.34
N GLY A 88 16.56 -8.54 -1.65
CA GLY A 88 17.72 -8.77 -0.79
C GLY A 88 17.37 -9.52 0.50
N PRO A 89 18.36 -10.12 1.17
CA PRO A 89 18.17 -11.00 2.33
C PRO A 89 17.52 -10.30 3.53
N PHE A 90 17.54 -8.97 3.57
CA PHE A 90 16.90 -8.15 4.61
C PHE A 90 15.37 -8.04 4.43
N HIS A 91 14.82 -8.47 3.29
CA HIS A 91 13.38 -8.45 3.06
C HIS A 91 12.72 -9.63 3.76
N TRP A 92 11.79 -9.35 4.65
CA TRP A 92 11.15 -10.38 5.46
C TRP A 92 10.14 -11.20 4.64
N THR A 93 10.11 -12.51 4.90
CA THR A 93 8.95 -13.34 4.60
C THR A 93 7.87 -13.16 5.68
N PRO A 94 6.62 -13.58 5.42
CA PRO A 94 5.56 -13.53 6.45
C PRO A 94 5.94 -14.24 7.74
N LEU A 95 6.56 -15.43 7.64
CA LEU A 95 6.97 -16.19 8.81
C LEU A 95 8.10 -15.51 9.59
N GLU A 96 9.07 -14.91 8.92
CA GLU A 96 10.19 -14.22 9.58
C GLU A 96 9.69 -13.06 10.44
N ILE A 97 8.82 -12.20 9.91
CA ILE A 97 8.30 -11.08 10.70
C ILE A 97 7.32 -11.54 11.77
N TYR A 98 6.51 -12.58 11.50
CA TYR A 98 5.61 -13.14 12.49
C TYR A 98 6.38 -13.69 13.70
N ASN A 99 7.40 -14.50 13.49
CA ASN A 99 8.21 -15.13 14.56
C ASN A 99 9.00 -14.10 15.40
N GLN A 100 9.33 -12.91 14.85
CA GLN A 100 9.96 -11.85 15.64
C GLN A 100 9.04 -11.32 16.75
N TYR A 101 7.71 -11.43 16.57
CA TYR A 101 6.71 -10.93 17.52
C TYR A 101 6.02 -12.06 18.30
N HIS A 102 6.10 -13.26 17.80
CA HIS A 102 5.51 -14.45 18.39
C HIS A 102 6.54 -15.61 18.43
N PRO A 103 7.69 -15.44 19.15
CA PRO A 103 8.80 -16.38 19.11
C PRO A 103 8.43 -17.76 19.67
N GLU A 104 7.43 -17.84 20.56
CA GLU A 104 6.95 -19.10 21.13
C GLU A 104 5.94 -19.82 20.23
N SER A 105 5.58 -19.22 19.09
CA SER A 105 4.63 -19.83 18.18
C SER A 105 5.28 -20.94 17.37
N ALA A 106 4.58 -22.07 17.26
CA ALA A 106 4.93 -23.17 16.34
C ALA A 106 4.32 -22.99 14.94
N ALA A 107 3.88 -21.80 14.58
CA ALA A 107 3.25 -21.54 13.29
C ALA A 107 4.21 -21.81 12.13
N THR A 108 3.68 -22.42 11.09
CA THR A 108 4.32 -22.63 9.79
C THR A 108 3.86 -21.54 8.79
N PRO A 109 4.51 -21.40 7.63
CA PRO A 109 4.04 -20.45 6.62
C PRO A 109 2.57 -20.69 6.21
N GLU A 110 2.12 -21.95 6.19
CA GLU A 110 0.78 -22.39 5.82
C GLU A 110 -0.30 -21.93 6.80
N ASP A 111 0.07 -21.71 8.07
CA ASP A 111 -0.84 -21.21 9.10
C ASP A 111 -1.08 -19.69 9.00
N LEU A 112 -0.25 -19.02 8.21
CA LEU A 112 -0.26 -17.57 8.13
C LEU A 112 -1.03 -17.06 6.90
N THR A 113 -1.77 -15.98 7.11
CA THR A 113 -2.36 -15.19 6.02
C THR A 113 -1.78 -13.78 6.04
N VAL A 114 -1.37 -13.30 4.88
CA VAL A 114 -1.08 -11.89 4.63
C VAL A 114 -2.37 -11.22 4.19
N ILE A 115 -2.92 -10.38 5.04
CA ILE A 115 -4.09 -9.56 4.78
C ILE A 115 -3.57 -8.22 4.27
N SER A 116 -3.93 -7.85 3.05
CA SER A 116 -3.52 -6.57 2.47
C SER A 116 -4.73 -5.76 2.00
N TRP A 117 -4.60 -4.44 2.05
CA TRP A 117 -5.63 -3.54 1.54
C TRP A 117 -5.05 -2.39 0.74
N VAL A 118 -5.87 -1.88 -0.15
CA VAL A 118 -5.61 -0.71 -0.98
C VAL A 118 -6.58 0.38 -0.58
N LEU A 119 -6.06 1.58 -0.32
CA LEU A 119 -6.80 2.79 0.01
C LEU A 119 -6.71 3.77 -1.17
N PRO A 120 -7.72 3.83 -2.04
CA PRO A 120 -7.72 4.74 -3.18
C PRO A 120 -7.86 6.19 -2.71
N GLN A 121 -7.17 7.10 -3.37
CA GLN A 121 -7.37 8.52 -3.13
C GLN A 121 -8.69 9.00 -3.74
N ARG A 122 -9.37 9.88 -3.04
CA ARG A 122 -10.64 10.45 -3.47
C ARG A 122 -10.51 11.24 -4.78
N LYS A 123 -11.58 11.27 -5.55
CA LYS A 123 -11.64 11.98 -6.84
C LYS A 123 -11.20 13.43 -6.71
N ALA A 124 -11.66 14.16 -5.68
CA ALA A 124 -11.29 15.56 -5.47
C ALA A 124 -9.77 15.74 -5.30
N VAL A 125 -9.11 14.87 -4.53
CA VAL A 125 -7.66 14.89 -4.31
C VAL A 125 -6.91 14.64 -5.63
N ARG A 126 -7.35 13.64 -6.41
CA ARG A 126 -6.76 13.33 -7.72
C ARG A 126 -6.93 14.48 -8.72
N ASP A 127 -8.12 15.07 -8.79
CA ASP A 127 -8.41 16.19 -9.71
C ASP A 127 -7.56 17.41 -9.41
N MET A 128 -7.34 17.74 -8.14
CA MET A 128 -6.45 18.82 -7.73
C MET A 128 -5.00 18.53 -8.13
N ASN A 129 -4.50 17.33 -7.85
CA ASN A 129 -3.12 16.97 -8.17
C ASN A 129 -2.88 16.75 -9.67
N ARG A 130 -3.92 16.46 -10.46
CA ARG A 130 -3.84 16.39 -11.93
C ARG A 130 -3.49 17.74 -12.54
N LYS A 131 -3.96 18.85 -11.93
CA LYS A 131 -3.63 20.22 -12.35
C LYS A 131 -2.22 20.64 -11.97
N ALA A 132 -1.62 20.03 -10.97
CA ALA A 132 -0.27 20.31 -10.52
C ALA A 132 0.79 19.90 -11.56
N ARG A 133 1.90 20.67 -11.63
CA ARG A 133 2.96 20.49 -12.63
C ARG A 133 4.32 20.11 -12.03
N LYS A 134 4.70 20.71 -10.93
CA LYS A 134 6.01 20.52 -10.30
C LYS A 134 5.89 19.96 -8.88
N TYR A 135 5.05 20.55 -8.06
CA TYR A 135 4.82 20.17 -6.66
C TYR A 135 3.38 19.74 -6.45
N PRO A 136 3.07 19.00 -5.38
CA PRO A 136 1.73 18.48 -5.15
C PRO A 136 0.70 19.58 -4.86
N ALA A 137 -0.56 19.30 -5.15
CA ALA A 137 -1.67 20.05 -4.57
C ALA A 137 -1.75 19.84 -3.05
N GLU A 138 -2.40 20.77 -2.33
CA GLU A 138 -2.52 20.72 -0.88
C GLU A 138 -3.10 19.40 -0.37
N ASP A 139 -4.25 18.99 -0.91
CA ASP A 139 -4.93 17.78 -0.46
C ASP A 139 -4.07 16.53 -0.69
N TRP A 140 -3.26 16.49 -1.77
CA TRP A 140 -2.33 15.39 -1.98
C TRP A 140 -1.24 15.34 -0.90
N ALA A 141 -0.70 16.49 -0.50
CA ALA A 141 0.28 16.58 0.58
C ALA A 141 -0.36 16.19 1.93
N ARG A 142 -1.61 16.58 2.18
CA ARG A 142 -2.36 16.18 3.39
C ARG A 142 -2.62 14.67 3.42
N VAL A 143 -3.08 14.07 2.32
CA VAL A 143 -3.25 12.62 2.24
C VAL A 143 -1.93 11.89 2.48
N ARG A 144 -0.80 12.45 2.06
CA ARG A 144 0.53 11.84 2.34
C ARG A 144 0.81 11.73 3.83
N ILE A 145 0.37 12.67 4.63
CA ILE A 145 0.61 12.72 6.08
C ILE A 145 -0.59 12.15 6.86
N GLU A 146 -1.75 12.77 6.74
CA GLU A 146 -2.95 12.40 7.52
C GLU A 146 -3.50 11.04 7.06
N GLY A 147 -3.49 10.78 5.76
CA GLY A 147 -3.86 9.49 5.22
C GLY A 147 -2.93 8.36 5.66
N GLU A 148 -1.63 8.63 5.84
CA GLU A 148 -0.73 7.61 6.40
C GLU A 148 -0.96 7.40 7.90
N LYS A 149 -1.29 8.44 8.67
CA LYS A 149 -1.71 8.28 10.07
C LYS A 149 -2.96 7.39 10.15
N CYS A 150 -3.94 7.62 9.29
CA CYS A 150 -5.12 6.77 9.16
C CYS A 150 -4.74 5.32 8.84
N ASN A 151 -3.86 5.09 7.85
CA ASN A 151 -3.43 3.77 7.46
C ASN A 151 -2.62 3.05 8.57
N ALA A 152 -1.79 3.78 9.32
CA ALA A 152 -1.10 3.23 10.49
C ALA A 152 -2.10 2.82 11.60
N GLY A 153 -3.10 3.67 11.87
CA GLY A 153 -4.19 3.32 12.80
C GLY A 153 -4.98 2.10 12.34
N LEU A 154 -5.25 1.98 11.03
CA LEU A 154 -5.92 0.81 10.46
C LEU A 154 -5.10 -0.47 10.62
N ARG A 155 -3.78 -0.43 10.35
CA ARG A 155 -2.89 -1.59 10.59
C ARG A 155 -2.95 -2.05 12.05
N ALA A 156 -2.82 -1.11 12.98
CA ALA A 156 -2.91 -1.40 14.41
C ALA A 156 -4.30 -1.96 14.78
N HIS A 157 -5.39 -1.36 14.28
CA HIS A 157 -6.74 -1.82 14.54
C HIS A 157 -6.98 -3.26 14.07
N VAL A 158 -6.57 -3.59 12.84
CA VAL A 158 -6.74 -4.94 12.29
C VAL A 158 -5.90 -5.95 13.07
N ALA A 159 -4.62 -5.65 13.32
CA ALA A 159 -3.73 -6.56 14.04
C ALA A 159 -4.24 -6.82 15.48
N ASN A 160 -4.60 -5.77 16.22
CA ASN A 160 -5.10 -5.89 17.60
C ASN A 160 -6.43 -6.64 17.64
N THR A 161 -7.37 -6.31 16.73
CA THR A 161 -8.68 -6.97 16.70
C THR A 161 -8.54 -8.46 16.42
N LEU A 162 -7.65 -8.87 15.51
CA LEU A 162 -7.37 -10.28 15.24
C LEU A 162 -6.77 -10.95 16.47
N THR A 163 -5.77 -10.34 17.10
CA THR A 163 -5.10 -10.88 18.30
C THR A 163 -6.08 -11.03 19.46
N ASP A 164 -6.93 -10.03 19.71
CA ASP A 164 -7.98 -10.08 20.75
C ASP A 164 -9.01 -11.18 20.51
N LYS A 165 -9.13 -11.63 19.26
CA LYS A 165 -10.00 -12.74 18.85
C LYS A 165 -9.29 -14.10 18.81
N GLY A 166 -8.06 -14.18 19.30
CA GLY A 166 -7.28 -15.42 19.34
C GLY A 166 -6.53 -15.75 18.05
N TYR A 167 -6.39 -14.77 17.15
CA TYR A 167 -5.56 -14.87 15.93
C TYR A 167 -4.36 -13.95 16.07
N PRO A 168 -3.24 -14.39 16.68
CA PRO A 168 -2.06 -13.55 16.86
C PRO A 168 -1.62 -12.94 15.52
N ALA A 169 -1.36 -11.63 15.52
CA ALA A 169 -1.10 -10.90 14.30
C ALA A 169 -0.05 -9.80 14.49
N VAL A 170 0.64 -9.45 13.41
CA VAL A 170 1.64 -8.38 13.38
C VAL A 170 1.41 -7.47 12.18
N ALA A 171 1.60 -6.18 12.37
CA ALA A 171 1.63 -5.18 11.30
C ALA A 171 3.11 -4.85 10.96
N PRO A 172 3.69 -5.40 9.88
CA PRO A 172 5.13 -5.29 9.61
C PRO A 172 5.62 -3.84 9.49
N MET A 173 4.83 -2.95 8.94
CA MET A 173 5.17 -1.53 8.82
C MET A 173 5.17 -0.76 10.14
N LEU A 174 4.59 -1.32 11.20
CA LEU A 174 4.61 -0.75 12.55
C LEU A 174 5.71 -1.38 13.43
N ALA A 175 6.42 -2.39 12.92
CA ALA A 175 7.51 -3.03 13.61
C ALA A 175 8.66 -2.03 13.89
N PRO A 176 9.18 -1.91 15.13
CA PRO A 176 10.26 -0.97 15.46
C PRO A 176 11.53 -1.17 14.64
N ASN A 177 11.78 -2.38 14.17
CA ASN A 177 12.93 -2.74 13.35
C ASN A 177 12.63 -2.69 11.83
N TRP A 178 11.43 -2.26 11.41
CA TRP A 178 11.20 -1.97 10.01
C TRP A 178 12.13 -0.83 9.54
N ALA A 179 12.81 -1.06 8.43
CA ALA A 179 13.83 -0.13 7.96
C ALA A 179 13.82 0.04 6.44
N TRP A 180 14.24 1.22 6.02
CA TRP A 180 14.72 1.44 4.65
C TRP A 180 16.14 0.88 4.52
N VAL A 181 16.36 0.06 3.48
CA VAL A 181 17.65 -0.57 3.20
C VAL A 181 18.03 -0.31 1.75
N LYS A 182 19.31 -0.16 1.48
CA LYS A 182 19.82 -0.04 0.11
C LYS A 182 19.99 -1.43 -0.49
N SER A 183 19.07 -1.80 -1.37
CA SER A 183 19.17 -3.03 -2.17
C SER A 183 20.22 -2.87 -3.27
N LYS A 184 20.98 -3.93 -3.55
CA LYS A 184 21.92 -3.99 -4.67
C LYS A 184 21.20 -3.83 -6.02
N ASN A 185 20.03 -4.46 -6.15
CA ASN A 185 19.30 -4.54 -7.42
C ASN A 185 18.35 -3.36 -7.63
N TYR A 186 17.79 -2.79 -6.54
CA TYR A 186 16.65 -1.85 -6.64
C TYR A 186 16.89 -0.48 -5.99
N GLY A 187 18.11 -0.20 -5.51
CA GLY A 187 18.37 1.04 -4.77
C GLY A 187 17.60 1.06 -3.44
N TYR A 188 16.74 2.05 -3.20
CA TYR A 188 15.94 2.09 -1.97
C TYR A 188 14.87 1.00 -1.96
N ALA A 189 14.95 0.15 -0.96
CA ALA A 189 14.01 -0.91 -0.63
C ALA A 189 13.70 -0.90 0.88
N SER A 190 12.99 -1.87 1.40
CA SER A 190 12.64 -1.96 2.82
C SER A 190 12.56 -3.41 3.27
N SER A 191 12.64 -3.62 4.58
CA SER A 191 12.50 -4.95 5.18
C SER A 191 11.10 -5.56 4.99
N TRP A 192 10.07 -4.75 4.74
CA TRP A 192 8.74 -5.18 4.30
C TRP A 192 8.17 -4.19 3.29
N SER A 193 7.56 -4.69 2.22
CA SER A 193 6.98 -3.86 1.17
C SER A 193 5.48 -4.10 1.01
N GLU A 194 4.68 -3.12 1.38
CA GLU A 194 3.22 -3.16 1.23
C GLU A 194 2.77 -3.42 -0.23
N ARG A 195 3.53 -2.94 -1.21
CA ARG A 195 3.20 -3.18 -2.63
C ARG A 195 3.38 -4.64 -3.04
N HIS A 196 4.40 -5.31 -2.49
CA HIS A 196 4.63 -6.73 -2.74
C HIS A 196 3.61 -7.58 -1.99
N ALA A 197 3.25 -7.23 -0.75
CA ALA A 197 2.16 -7.86 -0.02
C ALA A 197 0.84 -7.77 -0.79
N ALA A 198 0.48 -6.59 -1.30
CA ALA A 198 -0.72 -6.41 -2.11
C ALA A 198 -0.67 -7.16 -3.45
N HIS A 199 0.53 -7.25 -4.08
CA HIS A 199 0.71 -8.06 -5.27
C HIS A 199 0.47 -9.56 -4.97
N ALA A 200 1.05 -10.09 -3.92
CA ALA A 200 0.79 -11.47 -3.51
C ALA A 200 -0.69 -11.73 -3.19
N ALA A 201 -1.36 -10.74 -2.58
CA ALA A 201 -2.78 -10.80 -2.23
C ALA A 201 -3.76 -10.56 -3.40
N GLY A 202 -3.30 -10.57 -4.65
CA GLY A 202 -4.17 -10.46 -5.82
C GLY A 202 -4.66 -9.05 -6.14
N LEU A 203 -4.17 -8.01 -5.44
CA LEU A 203 -4.70 -6.65 -5.55
C LEU A 203 -4.13 -5.83 -6.71
N GLY A 204 -3.02 -6.26 -7.34
CA GLY A 204 -2.50 -5.48 -8.45
C GLY A 204 -1.12 -5.88 -8.98
N THR A 205 -0.71 -5.22 -10.05
CA THR A 205 0.59 -5.39 -10.70
C THR A 205 1.37 -4.09 -10.78
N PHE A 206 2.69 -4.18 -10.94
CA PHE A 206 3.58 -3.02 -10.93
C PHE A 206 3.55 -2.25 -12.25
N GLY A 207 3.46 -0.93 -12.18
CA GLY A 207 3.66 -0.05 -13.32
C GLY A 207 5.10 0.45 -13.45
N LEU A 208 5.43 1.10 -14.56
CA LEU A 208 6.75 1.66 -14.86
C LEU A 208 7.29 2.59 -13.75
N CYS A 209 6.41 3.26 -13.00
CA CYS A 209 6.81 4.13 -11.88
C CYS A 209 6.89 3.40 -10.54
N ASP A 210 7.02 2.08 -10.51
CA ASP A 210 6.97 1.21 -9.32
C ASP A 210 5.67 1.31 -8.50
N GLY A 211 4.67 2.05 -8.97
CA GLY A 211 3.35 2.11 -8.35
C GLY A 211 2.53 0.87 -8.68
N LEU A 212 1.78 0.35 -7.71
CA LEU A 212 0.87 -0.76 -7.95
C LEU A 212 -0.37 -0.27 -8.69
N ILE A 213 -0.71 -0.90 -9.82
CA ILE A 213 -1.94 -0.69 -10.58
C ILE A 213 -2.95 -1.69 -10.06
N THR A 214 -4.11 -1.20 -9.61
CA THR A 214 -5.19 -2.01 -9.04
C THR A 214 -6.47 -1.81 -9.85
N PRO A 215 -7.56 -2.54 -9.59
CA PRO A 215 -8.87 -2.28 -10.18
C PRO A 215 -9.38 -0.85 -9.94
N LYS A 216 -8.98 -0.23 -8.81
CA LYS A 216 -9.25 1.19 -8.49
C LYS A 216 -8.10 2.12 -8.92
N GLY A 217 -7.19 1.66 -9.80
CA GLY A 217 -6.06 2.42 -10.32
C GLY A 217 -4.83 2.42 -9.42
N LYS A 218 -3.94 3.42 -9.57
CA LYS A 218 -2.67 3.49 -8.83
C LYS A 218 -2.51 4.73 -7.94
N ALA A 219 -3.48 5.63 -7.91
CA ALA A 219 -3.49 6.76 -6.98
C ALA A 219 -4.02 6.29 -5.62
N LEU A 220 -3.16 5.69 -4.80
CA LEU A 220 -3.54 4.93 -3.62
C LEU A 220 -2.46 4.85 -2.54
N ARG A 221 -2.85 4.29 -1.39
CA ARG A 221 -1.98 3.74 -0.34
C ARG A 221 -2.27 2.27 -0.16
N ILE A 222 -1.35 1.58 0.48
CA ILE A 222 -1.45 0.16 0.77
C ILE A 222 -1.09 -0.07 2.23
N GLY A 223 -1.76 -1.02 2.87
CA GLY A 223 -1.41 -1.53 4.18
C GLY A 223 -1.52 -3.04 4.22
N SER A 224 -0.89 -3.65 5.21
CA SER A 224 -0.99 -5.09 5.43
C SER A 224 -0.75 -5.48 6.88
N VAL A 225 -1.24 -6.68 7.20
CA VAL A 225 -1.05 -7.39 8.47
C VAL A 225 -0.76 -8.86 8.13
N VAL A 226 0.14 -9.48 8.89
CA VAL A 226 0.37 -10.93 8.87
C VAL A 226 -0.28 -11.51 10.12
N ALA A 227 -1.13 -12.52 9.96
CA ALA A 227 -1.87 -13.13 11.06
C ALA A 227 -1.82 -14.66 11.01
N ASN A 228 -1.78 -15.29 12.17
CA ASN A 228 -1.96 -16.73 12.32
C ASN A 228 -3.45 -17.05 12.21
N ILE A 229 -3.92 -17.12 10.99
CA ILE A 229 -5.30 -17.40 10.61
C ILE A 229 -5.30 -17.96 9.19
N GLN A 230 -6.09 -18.98 8.95
CA GLN A 230 -6.23 -19.58 7.63
C GLN A 230 -7.43 -18.97 6.91
N VAL A 231 -7.15 -18.12 5.93
CA VAL A 231 -8.15 -17.52 5.03
C VAL A 231 -7.82 -17.94 3.61
N GLU A 232 -8.84 -18.36 2.85
CA GLU A 232 -8.65 -18.71 1.43
C GLU A 232 -8.00 -17.55 0.66
N PRO A 233 -6.89 -17.74 -0.04
CA PRO A 233 -6.23 -16.69 -0.80
C PRO A 233 -7.14 -16.06 -1.87
N SER A 234 -6.94 -14.80 -2.15
CA SER A 234 -7.61 -14.12 -3.26
C SER A 234 -7.07 -14.62 -4.60
N ILE A 235 -7.95 -14.72 -5.59
CA ILE A 235 -7.56 -15.05 -6.96
C ILE A 235 -6.66 -13.96 -7.53
N ARG A 236 -5.51 -14.33 -8.07
CA ARG A 236 -4.64 -13.44 -8.82
C ARG A 236 -4.97 -13.51 -10.30
N SER A 237 -5.68 -12.51 -10.82
CA SER A 237 -6.02 -12.42 -12.25
C SER A 237 -4.83 -11.95 -13.11
N TYR A 238 -3.61 -12.41 -12.79
CA TYR A 238 -2.35 -12.13 -13.50
C TYR A 238 -1.29 -13.18 -13.16
N ASN A 239 -0.48 -13.48 -14.16
CA ASN A 239 0.69 -14.38 -14.07
C ASN A 239 2.02 -13.62 -14.24
N ASN A 240 1.97 -12.31 -14.42
CA ASN A 240 3.13 -11.44 -14.61
C ASN A 240 2.97 -10.20 -13.74
N HIS A 241 4.02 -9.85 -13.01
CA HIS A 241 4.04 -8.70 -12.10
C HIS A 241 3.84 -7.34 -12.79
N ARG A 242 3.85 -7.26 -14.13
CA ARG A 242 3.66 -6.06 -14.95
C ARG A 242 2.44 -6.12 -15.87
N ALA A 243 1.60 -7.16 -15.75
CA ALA A 243 0.51 -7.49 -16.67
C ALA A 243 -0.52 -6.37 -16.88
N TRP A 244 -0.65 -5.44 -15.95
CA TRP A 244 -1.64 -4.37 -16.03
C TRP A 244 -1.07 -3.02 -16.48
N CYS A 245 0.20 -2.95 -16.83
CA CYS A 245 0.84 -1.73 -17.32
C CYS A 245 0.98 -1.76 -18.84
N SER A 246 0.25 -0.91 -19.57
CA SER A 246 0.31 -0.85 -21.03
C SER A 246 1.72 -0.55 -21.58
N PHE A 247 2.61 0.08 -20.80
CA PHE A 247 4.00 0.26 -21.21
C PHE A 247 4.73 -1.08 -21.38
N PHE A 248 4.51 -2.02 -20.45
CA PHE A 248 5.17 -3.33 -20.50
C PHE A 248 4.43 -4.35 -21.35
N VAL A 249 3.13 -4.19 -21.56
CA VAL A 249 2.32 -5.13 -22.33
C VAL A 249 2.48 -4.92 -23.83
N ASP A 250 2.45 -3.67 -24.27
CA ASP A 250 2.40 -3.34 -25.71
C ASP A 250 3.15 -2.05 -26.10
N GLY A 251 3.87 -1.42 -25.16
CA GLY A 251 4.62 -0.19 -25.40
C GLY A 251 3.75 1.07 -25.64
N SER A 252 2.41 0.96 -25.57
CA SER A 252 1.49 2.04 -25.97
C SER A 252 1.41 3.21 -24.98
N CYS A 253 2.07 3.12 -23.81
CA CYS A 253 1.99 4.12 -22.79
C CYS A 253 3.37 4.53 -22.24
N GLY A 254 3.53 5.79 -21.91
CA GLY A 254 4.68 6.38 -21.20
C GLY A 254 4.26 7.59 -20.37
N LYS A 255 2.94 7.77 -20.16
CA LYS A 255 2.38 9.00 -19.57
C LYS A 255 2.92 9.36 -18.19
N CYS A 256 3.35 8.38 -17.39
CA CYS A 256 4.01 8.67 -16.11
C CYS A 256 5.41 9.29 -16.29
N ILE A 257 6.10 9.03 -17.41
CA ILE A 257 7.37 9.68 -17.78
C ILE A 257 7.10 11.16 -18.01
N ASP A 258 6.11 11.49 -18.85
CA ASP A 258 5.73 12.88 -19.19
C ASP A 258 5.32 13.68 -17.96
N ARG A 259 4.72 12.99 -16.98
CA ARG A 259 4.26 13.60 -15.72
C ARG A 259 5.36 13.81 -14.69
N CYS A 260 6.55 13.21 -14.86
CA CYS A 260 7.63 13.31 -13.88
C CYS A 260 8.36 14.67 -13.97
N PRO A 261 8.26 15.56 -12.97
CA PRO A 261 8.81 16.92 -13.06
C PRO A 261 10.34 16.96 -13.03
N VAL A 262 10.99 15.87 -12.63
CA VAL A 262 12.46 15.75 -12.52
C VAL A 262 13.03 14.66 -13.41
N ARG A 263 12.23 14.13 -14.34
CA ARG A 263 12.63 13.08 -15.28
C ARG A 263 13.24 11.83 -14.60
N ALA A 264 12.81 11.56 -13.36
CA ALA A 264 13.22 10.37 -12.63
C ALA A 264 12.60 9.07 -13.20
N LEU A 265 11.64 9.20 -14.11
CA LEU A 265 11.06 8.09 -14.84
C LEU A 265 11.49 8.15 -16.31
N THR A 266 12.00 7.05 -16.81
CA THR A 266 12.43 6.87 -18.21
C THR A 266 11.94 5.51 -18.72
N THR A 267 12.17 5.22 -19.99
CA THR A 267 11.90 3.88 -20.54
C THR A 267 12.79 2.80 -19.91
N ALA A 268 13.95 3.18 -19.37
CA ALA A 268 14.86 2.27 -18.66
C ALA A 268 14.43 1.99 -17.20
N GLY A 269 13.45 2.74 -16.65
CA GLY A 269 12.95 2.51 -15.31
C GLY A 269 12.84 3.78 -14.45
N HIS A 270 12.98 3.61 -13.13
CA HIS A 270 12.75 4.63 -12.12
C HIS A 270 14.01 4.93 -11.32
N ASP A 271 14.56 6.13 -11.49
CA ASP A 271 15.59 6.70 -10.62
C ASP A 271 14.97 7.12 -9.27
N LYS A 272 15.05 6.21 -8.30
CA LYS A 272 14.48 6.41 -6.97
C LYS A 272 15.17 7.52 -6.19
N GLU A 273 16.45 7.80 -6.44
CA GLU A 273 17.19 8.86 -5.74
C GLU A 273 16.70 10.23 -6.19
N SER A 274 16.68 10.52 -7.49
CA SER A 274 16.16 11.78 -8.03
C SER A 274 14.70 12.01 -7.63
N CYS A 275 13.87 10.96 -7.66
CA CYS A 275 12.49 11.01 -7.19
C CYS A 275 12.41 11.38 -5.70
N ARG A 276 13.22 10.73 -4.85
CA ARG A 276 13.27 10.98 -3.41
C ARG A 276 13.71 12.41 -3.09
N GLN A 277 14.75 12.90 -3.76
CA GLN A 277 15.23 14.27 -3.57
C GLN A 277 14.15 15.30 -3.90
N HIS A 278 13.43 15.12 -5.00
CA HIS A 278 12.30 15.99 -5.36
C HIS A 278 11.16 15.90 -4.34
N LEU A 279 10.84 14.68 -3.88
CA LEU A 279 9.82 14.45 -2.86
C LEU A 279 10.15 15.23 -1.57
N LEU A 280 11.40 15.18 -1.11
CA LEU A 280 11.86 15.90 0.08
C LEU A 280 11.85 17.42 -0.14
N ALA A 281 12.29 17.88 -1.30
CA ALA A 281 12.29 19.30 -1.65
C ALA A 281 10.87 19.90 -1.66
N SER A 282 9.85 19.10 -1.93
CA SER A 282 8.45 19.56 -1.94
C SER A 282 7.96 20.05 -0.58
N SER A 283 8.59 19.65 0.54
CA SER A 283 8.20 20.09 1.89
C SER A 283 8.28 21.60 2.08
N LYS A 284 9.33 22.22 1.54
CA LYS A 284 9.49 23.68 1.57
C LYS A 284 8.37 24.39 0.81
N TYR A 285 8.00 23.86 -0.35
CA TYR A 285 6.89 24.39 -1.14
C TYR A 285 5.55 24.26 -0.39
N VAL A 286 5.25 23.06 0.14
CA VAL A 286 4.01 22.78 0.87
C VAL A 286 3.88 23.70 2.08
N LYS A 287 4.96 23.84 2.88
CA LYS A 287 4.97 24.76 4.03
C LYS A 287 4.72 26.20 3.62
N LYS A 288 5.46 26.69 2.61
CA LYS A 288 5.35 28.08 2.14
C LYS A 288 3.99 28.40 1.53
N THR A 289 3.45 27.45 0.72
CA THR A 289 2.25 27.71 -0.11
C THR A 289 0.96 27.44 0.64
N TYR A 290 0.93 26.39 1.48
CA TYR A 290 -0.28 25.92 2.14
C TYR A 290 -0.26 26.08 3.65
N ASN A 291 0.84 26.63 4.21
CA ASN A 291 1.08 26.71 5.65
C ASN A 291 0.83 25.36 6.37
N TYR A 292 1.25 24.27 5.72
CA TYR A 292 1.06 22.90 6.19
C TYR A 292 2.40 22.17 6.25
N GLU A 293 2.64 21.45 7.36
CA GLU A 293 3.83 20.61 7.53
C GLU A 293 3.62 19.26 6.83
N GLY A 294 4.01 19.20 5.58
CA GLY A 294 3.84 18.00 4.77
C GLY A 294 4.73 18.00 3.55
N TYR A 295 4.62 16.94 2.77
CA TYR A 295 5.35 16.78 1.52
C TYR A 295 4.61 15.80 0.61
N GLY A 296 4.99 15.74 -0.66
CA GLY A 296 4.39 14.81 -1.61
C GLY A 296 4.82 15.12 -3.03
N CYS A 297 4.40 14.29 -3.96
CA CYS A 297 4.49 14.53 -5.38
C CYS A 297 3.31 13.81 -6.08
N GLY A 298 3.43 12.49 -6.36
CA GLY A 298 2.38 11.67 -6.94
C GLY A 298 1.93 12.09 -8.35
N LEU A 299 2.67 12.98 -9.03
CA LEU A 299 2.31 13.45 -10.36
C LEU A 299 2.28 12.31 -11.38
N CYS A 300 3.14 11.31 -11.23
CA CYS A 300 3.14 10.10 -12.05
C CYS A 300 1.94 9.16 -11.78
N GLN A 301 1.11 9.46 -10.78
CA GLN A 301 -0.05 8.65 -10.41
C GLN A 301 -1.38 9.23 -10.93
N VAL A 302 -1.38 10.49 -11.38
CA VAL A 302 -2.58 11.20 -11.86
C VAL A 302 -2.37 11.76 -13.26
N GLY A 303 -3.46 11.92 -14.03
CA GLY A 303 -3.40 12.30 -15.43
C GLY A 303 -2.78 11.20 -16.32
N VAL A 304 -2.94 9.96 -15.94
CA VAL A 304 -2.41 8.76 -16.61
C VAL A 304 -3.51 7.70 -16.78
N PRO A 305 -3.45 6.81 -17.79
CA PRO A 305 -4.51 5.83 -18.05
C PRO A 305 -4.82 4.90 -16.89
N CYS A 306 -3.81 4.61 -16.05
CA CYS A 306 -3.93 3.76 -14.86
C CYS A 306 -4.22 4.53 -13.56
N GLU A 307 -4.72 5.76 -13.64
CA GLU A 307 -5.06 6.55 -12.45
C GLU A 307 -6.16 5.90 -11.60
N THR A 308 -7.22 5.40 -12.24
CA THR A 308 -8.45 4.94 -11.58
C THR A 308 -8.91 3.55 -11.99
N ARG A 309 -8.15 2.85 -12.82
CA ARG A 309 -8.54 1.53 -13.36
C ARG A 309 -7.33 0.77 -13.89
N ILE A 310 -7.52 -0.50 -14.20
CA ILE A 310 -6.60 -1.29 -15.02
C ILE A 310 -6.66 -0.76 -16.45
N PRO A 311 -5.59 -0.20 -17.05
CA PRO A 311 -5.61 0.39 -18.37
C PRO A 311 -5.65 -0.65 -19.49
N VAL A 312 -5.03 -1.84 -19.28
CA VAL A 312 -5.00 -2.94 -20.26
C VAL A 312 -6.39 -3.58 -20.33
N LYS A 313 -7.10 -3.42 -21.46
CA LYS A 313 -8.50 -3.84 -21.60
C LYS A 313 -8.71 -5.33 -21.32
N LYS A 314 -7.91 -6.20 -21.96
CA LYS A 314 -7.99 -7.66 -21.76
C LYS A 314 -7.77 -8.08 -20.32
N ALA A 315 -6.77 -7.47 -19.64
CA ALA A 315 -6.49 -7.74 -18.24
C ALA A 315 -7.63 -7.29 -17.32
N ARG A 316 -8.26 -6.15 -17.62
CA ARG A 316 -9.42 -5.66 -16.87
C ARG A 316 -10.62 -6.60 -17.02
N GLU A 317 -10.94 -7.03 -18.26
CA GLU A 317 -12.02 -7.97 -18.54
C GLU A 317 -11.78 -9.33 -17.83
N ALA A 318 -10.54 -9.83 -17.83
CA ALA A 318 -10.18 -11.05 -17.12
C ALA A 318 -10.35 -10.90 -15.58
N TYR A 319 -9.94 -9.76 -15.04
CA TYR A 319 -10.15 -9.45 -13.62
C TYR A 319 -11.66 -9.41 -13.27
N GLU A 320 -12.47 -8.72 -14.06
CA GLU A 320 -13.92 -8.60 -13.85
C GLU A 320 -14.64 -9.96 -13.89
N LYS A 321 -14.11 -10.92 -14.64
CA LYS A 321 -14.60 -12.31 -14.71
C LYS A 321 -14.01 -13.25 -13.65
N GLY A 322 -13.00 -12.82 -12.89
CA GLY A 322 -12.24 -13.69 -11.98
C GLY A 322 -11.37 -14.73 -12.70
N GLU A 323 -10.99 -14.47 -13.94
CA GLU A 323 -10.21 -15.36 -14.79
C GLU A 323 -8.71 -14.97 -14.77
N LEU A 324 -7.83 -15.97 -14.94
CA LEU A 324 -6.43 -15.71 -15.25
C LEU A 324 -6.32 -15.23 -16.71
N PRO A 325 -5.58 -14.16 -16.99
CA PRO A 325 -5.28 -13.80 -18.37
C PRO A 325 -4.44 -14.92 -19.03
N PRO A 326 -4.55 -15.10 -20.35
CA PRO A 326 -3.65 -16.01 -21.05
C PRO A 326 -2.19 -15.60 -20.78
N PRO A 327 -1.25 -16.57 -20.78
CA PRO A 327 0.16 -16.24 -20.59
C PRO A 327 0.58 -15.20 -21.65
N PRO A 328 1.49 -14.26 -21.29
CA PRO A 328 2.04 -13.35 -22.29
C PRO A 328 2.71 -14.17 -23.40
N PRO A 329 2.70 -13.69 -24.66
CA PRO A 329 3.46 -14.33 -25.72
C PRO A 329 4.93 -14.41 -25.30
N PRO A 330 5.66 -15.48 -25.70
CA PRO A 330 7.08 -15.57 -25.41
C PRO A 330 7.77 -14.29 -25.90
N LEU A 331 8.68 -13.76 -25.07
CA LEU A 331 9.52 -12.63 -25.47
C LEU A 331 10.27 -13.03 -26.74
N ALA A 332 10.00 -12.31 -27.83
CA ALA A 332 10.71 -12.47 -29.09
C ALA A 332 12.15 -11.96 -28.96
#